data_9ac066050c5690e73cb3a216e2898df5
#
_entry.id   9ac066050c5690e73cb3a216e2898df5
#
_cell.length_a   1.000
_cell.length_b   1.000
_cell.length_c   1.000
_cell.angle_alpha   90.00
_cell.angle_beta   90.00
_cell.angle_gamma   90.00
#
_symmetry.space_group_name_H-M   'P 1'
#
loop_
_entity.id
_entity.type
_entity.pdbx_description
1 polymer ?
#
loop_
_entity_poly.entity_id
_entity_poly.type
_entity_poly.pdbx_seq_one_letter_code
_entity_poly.pdbx_strand_id
1 'polypeptide(L)'
;MGSGCSLYKTQPSQYLEITNQKFKDDINKNITSLYPDRFKAIHRVILTFLEKEYVLDGYLFVDRPSREVKLIAQNDLGGIIFDVHFIKNVEKTIHSNISMLGEKRLEKSVLRDLETLYLEEPLPSPTLFSDQHKNFVLSQKEGSITKELIYKQINGHVRYQLNEIRHLKNKKCVYTISLKYGTGSNNLYPEFILIQDISMKYKLQINVRYII
;
A
#
# COMPACT_ATOMS: atom_id res chain seq x y z
N MET A 1 -18.85 -3.45 -13.68
CA MET A 1 -19.15 -4.53 -12.72
C MET A 1 -18.22 -4.34 -11.52
N GLY A 2 -18.80 -3.87 -10.41
CA GLY A 2 -18.04 -3.46 -9.23
C GLY A 2 -17.74 -4.62 -8.31
N SER A 3 -16.51 -5.14 -8.34
CA SER A 3 -16.06 -6.19 -7.41
C SER A 3 -14.81 -5.83 -6.64
N GLY A 4 -14.66 -4.55 -6.25
CA GLY A 4 -13.47 -4.07 -5.55
C GLY A 4 -13.42 -4.32 -4.04
N CYS A 5 -14.51 -4.17 -3.32
CA CYS A 5 -14.56 -4.44 -1.86
C CYS A 5 -15.43 -5.65 -1.49
N SER A 6 -15.97 -6.37 -2.47
CA SER A 6 -16.93 -7.46 -2.20
C SER A 6 -16.28 -8.80 -1.85
N LEU A 7 -14.97 -8.96 -2.03
CA LEU A 7 -14.28 -10.23 -1.75
C LEU A 7 -14.03 -10.47 -0.26
N TYR A 8 -14.15 -9.47 0.60
CA TYR A 8 -14.03 -9.63 2.05
C TYR A 8 -15.09 -8.79 2.77
N LYS A 9 -16.34 -9.25 2.72
CA LYS A 9 -17.31 -8.94 3.77
C LYS A 9 -16.89 -9.69 5.05
N THR A 10 -15.68 -9.50 5.54
CA THR A 10 -15.39 -9.85 6.92
C THR A 10 -16.07 -8.79 7.78
N GLN A 11 -17.23 -9.14 8.29
CA GLN A 11 -17.87 -8.31 9.31
C GLN A 11 -16.90 -8.16 10.49
N PRO A 12 -16.83 -6.98 11.13
CA PRO A 12 -15.99 -6.78 12.32
C PRO A 12 -16.22 -7.79 13.44
N SER A 13 -17.36 -8.51 13.40
CA SER A 13 -17.74 -9.56 14.37
C SER A 13 -16.90 -10.85 14.30
N GLN A 14 -15.99 -11.00 13.32
CA GLN A 14 -15.14 -12.19 13.20
C GLN A 14 -13.73 -12.01 13.79
N TYR A 15 -13.38 -10.81 14.25
CA TYR A 15 -12.07 -10.54 14.85
C TYR A 15 -12.19 -10.49 16.37
N LEU A 16 -11.33 -11.25 17.06
CA LEU A 16 -11.18 -11.23 18.51
C LEU A 16 -10.02 -10.33 18.90
N GLU A 17 -10.23 -9.40 19.81
CA GLU A 17 -9.18 -8.56 20.34
C GLU A 17 -8.18 -9.38 21.15
N ILE A 18 -6.89 -9.20 20.86
CA ILE A 18 -5.80 -9.84 21.59
C ILE A 18 -5.36 -8.88 22.70
N THR A 19 -5.56 -9.27 23.93
CA THR A 19 -5.18 -8.49 25.12
C THR A 19 -3.84 -8.91 25.72
N ASN A 20 -3.35 -10.13 25.41
CA ASN A 20 -2.10 -10.65 25.95
C ASN A 20 -0.88 -9.89 25.37
N GLN A 21 -0.18 -9.14 26.23
CA GLN A 21 0.95 -8.29 25.83
C GLN A 21 2.12 -9.10 25.27
N LYS A 22 2.46 -10.23 25.88
CA LYS A 22 3.55 -11.09 25.39
C LYS A 22 3.30 -11.56 23.95
N PHE A 23 2.05 -11.89 23.64
CA PHE A 23 1.67 -12.31 22.29
C PHE A 23 1.71 -11.14 21.29
N LYS A 24 1.35 -9.93 21.72
CA LYS A 24 1.51 -8.71 20.90
C LYS A 24 2.97 -8.46 20.57
N ASP A 25 3.86 -8.59 21.54
CA ASP A 25 5.31 -8.38 21.37
C ASP A 25 5.90 -9.43 20.42
N ASP A 26 5.47 -10.69 20.54
CA ASP A 26 5.90 -11.77 19.65
C ASP A 26 5.45 -11.54 18.20
N ILE A 27 4.23 -11.07 17.99
CA ILE A 27 3.74 -10.70 16.65
C ILE A 27 4.56 -9.55 16.09
N ASN A 28 4.76 -8.47 16.84
CA ASN A 28 5.50 -7.30 16.40
C ASN A 28 6.94 -7.63 15.99
N LYS A 29 7.61 -8.55 16.70
CA LYS A 29 8.95 -9.05 16.35
C LYS A 29 8.98 -9.86 15.06
N ASN A 30 7.89 -10.49 14.70
CA ASN A 30 7.79 -11.40 13.56
C ASN A 30 7.12 -10.77 12.33
N ILE A 31 6.75 -9.48 12.41
CA ILE A 31 6.29 -8.71 11.25
C ILE A 31 7.49 -8.42 10.35
N THR A 32 7.43 -8.90 9.14
CA THR A 32 8.48 -8.64 8.14
C THR A 32 8.30 -7.24 7.58
N SER A 33 9.40 -6.48 7.48
CA SER A 33 9.40 -5.21 6.75
C SER A 33 8.97 -5.44 5.31
N LEU A 34 8.12 -4.55 4.78
CA LEU A 34 7.60 -4.67 3.42
C LEU A 34 8.70 -4.49 2.36
N TYR A 35 9.68 -3.64 2.65
CA TYR A 35 10.79 -3.33 1.73
C TYR A 35 12.10 -3.10 2.49
N PRO A 36 13.27 -3.20 1.82
CA PRO A 36 14.54 -2.77 2.39
C PRO A 36 14.53 -1.28 2.72
N ASP A 37 15.51 -0.85 3.52
CA ASP A 37 15.67 0.57 3.85
C ASP A 37 15.97 1.42 2.62
N ARG A 38 16.72 0.87 1.67
CA ARG A 38 17.04 1.50 0.39
C ARG A 38 16.86 0.52 -0.74
N PHE A 39 16.16 0.93 -1.79
CA PHE A 39 15.99 0.10 -2.97
C PHE A 39 15.61 0.91 -4.20
N LYS A 40 15.80 0.28 -5.36
CA LYS A 40 15.27 0.73 -6.65
C LYS A 40 14.31 -0.34 -7.16
N ALA A 41 13.28 0.08 -7.86
CA ALA A 41 12.36 -0.88 -8.45
C ALA A 41 11.90 -0.40 -9.83
N ILE A 42 11.65 -1.39 -10.69
CA ILE A 42 11.04 -1.18 -12.01
C ILE A 42 9.66 -1.82 -11.96
N HIS A 43 8.66 -1.05 -12.36
CA HIS A 43 7.28 -1.49 -12.36
C HIS A 43 6.63 -1.26 -13.71
N ARG A 44 5.64 -2.11 -14.05
CA ARG A 44 4.60 -1.76 -14.99
C ARG A 44 3.34 -1.41 -14.23
N VAL A 45 2.80 -0.25 -14.55
CA VAL A 45 1.67 0.35 -13.83
C VAL A 45 0.49 0.49 -14.77
N ILE A 46 -0.69 0.08 -14.33
CA ILE A 46 -1.96 0.38 -14.99
C ILE A 46 -2.75 1.30 -14.06
N LEU A 47 -2.84 2.56 -14.48
CA LEU A 47 -3.61 3.59 -13.79
C LEU A 47 -4.99 3.71 -14.44
N THR A 48 -6.05 3.44 -13.68
CA THR A 48 -7.42 3.73 -14.09
C THR A 48 -7.94 4.93 -13.29
N PHE A 49 -8.34 5.98 -13.96
CA PHE A 49 -8.86 7.18 -13.37
C PHE A 49 -10.00 7.74 -14.22
N LEU A 50 -11.17 8.00 -13.61
CA LEU A 50 -12.37 8.47 -14.32
C LEU A 50 -12.68 7.67 -15.59
N GLU A 51 -12.62 6.34 -15.50
CA GLU A 51 -12.88 5.37 -16.59
C GLU A 51 -11.84 5.36 -17.73
N LYS A 52 -10.79 6.17 -17.64
CA LYS A 52 -9.65 6.14 -18.56
C LYS A 52 -8.55 5.27 -17.98
N GLU A 53 -7.88 4.53 -18.85
CA GLU A 53 -6.77 3.66 -18.48
C GLU A 53 -5.47 4.16 -19.13
N TYR A 54 -4.40 4.18 -18.34
CA TYR A 54 -3.06 4.56 -18.75
C TYR A 54 -2.10 3.46 -18.35
N VAL A 55 -1.30 3.00 -19.31
CA VAL A 55 -0.24 2.03 -19.07
C VAL A 55 1.09 2.78 -19.01
N LEU A 56 1.84 2.59 -17.93
CA LEU A 56 3.06 3.33 -17.64
C LEU A 56 4.16 2.36 -17.22
N ASP A 57 5.39 2.64 -17.59
CA ASP A 57 6.58 2.04 -16.99
C ASP A 57 7.15 3.01 -15.94
N GLY A 58 7.30 2.52 -14.71
CA GLY A 58 7.75 3.29 -13.57
C GLY A 58 9.14 2.89 -13.10
N TYR A 59 9.96 3.90 -12.78
CA TYR A 59 11.27 3.77 -12.14
C TYR A 59 11.18 4.42 -10.75
N LEU A 60 11.32 3.61 -9.72
CA LEU A 60 11.19 4.02 -8.33
C LEU A 60 12.54 3.94 -7.63
N PHE A 61 12.86 4.96 -6.85
CA PHE A 61 13.91 4.94 -5.83
C PHE A 61 13.30 5.29 -4.49
N VAL A 62 13.65 4.53 -3.45
CA VAL A 62 13.23 4.77 -2.06
C VAL A 62 14.43 4.74 -1.16
N ASP A 63 14.55 5.76 -0.30
CA ASP A 63 15.46 5.82 0.84
C ASP A 63 14.61 6.08 2.09
N ARG A 64 14.29 5.03 2.85
CA ARG A 64 13.44 5.12 4.05
C ARG A 64 14.09 5.89 5.19
N PRO A 65 15.40 5.73 5.48
CA PRO A 65 16.09 6.54 6.48
C PRO A 65 16.00 8.05 6.23
N SER A 66 16.16 8.49 4.99
CA SER A 66 16.01 9.91 4.63
C SER A 66 14.55 10.30 4.32
N ARG A 67 13.63 9.32 4.31
CA ARG A 67 12.22 9.49 3.94
C ARG A 67 12.03 10.05 2.55
N GLU A 68 12.90 9.66 1.64
CA GLU A 68 12.92 10.12 0.26
C GLU A 68 12.31 9.08 -0.69
N VAL A 69 11.49 9.56 -1.63
CA VAL A 69 10.99 8.79 -2.76
C VAL A 69 11.17 9.58 -4.02
N LYS A 70 11.71 8.93 -5.07
CA LYS A 70 11.73 9.43 -6.43
C LYS A 70 10.99 8.45 -7.33
N LEU A 71 10.07 8.96 -8.14
CA LEU A 71 9.32 8.18 -9.11
C LEU A 71 9.33 8.89 -10.46
N ILE A 72 9.78 8.19 -11.47
CA ILE A 72 9.57 8.60 -12.86
C ILE A 72 8.65 7.56 -13.49
N ALA A 73 7.55 8.00 -14.08
CA ALA A 73 6.64 7.14 -14.83
C ALA A 73 6.44 7.69 -16.24
N GLN A 74 6.61 6.83 -17.23
CA GLN A 74 6.55 7.18 -18.65
C GLN A 74 5.55 6.28 -19.38
N ASN A 75 4.97 6.80 -20.46
CA ASN A 75 4.14 6.02 -21.36
C ASN A 75 4.98 5.15 -22.32
N ASP A 76 4.32 4.28 -23.08
CA ASP A 76 4.99 3.38 -24.04
C ASP A 76 5.77 4.14 -25.16
N LEU A 77 5.52 5.44 -25.36
CA LEU A 77 6.24 6.29 -26.29
C LEU A 77 7.45 7.02 -25.66
N GLY A 78 7.75 6.75 -24.39
CA GLY A 78 8.83 7.37 -23.63
C GLY A 78 8.52 8.77 -23.10
N GLY A 79 7.29 9.26 -23.28
CA GLY A 79 6.85 10.54 -22.69
C GLY A 79 6.69 10.44 -21.18
N ILE A 80 7.37 11.32 -20.43
CA ILE A 80 7.26 11.37 -18.97
C ILE A 80 5.88 11.89 -18.60
N ILE A 81 5.15 11.09 -17.84
CA ILE A 81 3.80 11.39 -17.32
C ILE A 81 3.89 11.89 -15.90
N PHE A 82 4.72 11.25 -15.06
CA PHE A 82 5.00 11.66 -13.70
C PHE A 82 6.50 11.75 -13.46
N ASP A 83 6.95 12.85 -12.87
CA ASP A 83 8.25 12.99 -12.25
C ASP A 83 8.02 13.54 -10.83
N VAL A 84 8.21 12.67 -9.85
CA VAL A 84 7.93 12.94 -8.45
C VAL A 84 9.23 12.84 -7.66
N HIS A 85 9.58 13.92 -6.97
CA HIS A 85 10.57 13.90 -5.92
C HIS A 85 9.91 14.34 -4.61
N PHE A 86 9.97 13.49 -3.61
CA PHE A 86 9.27 13.69 -2.36
C PHE A 86 10.17 13.32 -1.18
N ILE A 87 10.37 14.27 -0.26
CA ILE A 87 10.99 14.05 1.05
C ILE A 87 9.94 14.39 2.10
N LYS A 88 9.55 13.38 2.89
CA LYS A 88 8.46 13.53 3.88
C LYS A 88 8.76 14.65 4.86
N ASN A 89 7.81 15.59 5.00
CA ASN A 89 7.85 16.76 5.86
C ASN A 89 8.87 17.87 5.47
N VAL A 90 9.58 17.72 4.35
CA VAL A 90 10.59 18.69 3.93
C VAL A 90 10.26 19.29 2.58
N GLU A 91 10.19 18.48 1.55
CA GLU A 91 10.07 18.93 0.17
C GLU A 91 9.13 18.04 -0.65
N LYS A 92 8.37 18.69 -1.55
CA LYS A 92 7.51 18.00 -2.52
C LYS A 92 7.66 18.71 -3.85
N THR A 93 8.36 18.08 -4.76
CA THR A 93 8.41 18.51 -6.15
C THR A 93 7.68 17.48 -6.99
N ILE A 94 6.62 17.91 -7.67
CA ILE A 94 5.87 17.06 -8.59
C ILE A 94 5.82 17.80 -9.90
N HIS A 95 6.47 17.22 -10.90
CA HIS A 95 6.27 17.62 -12.28
C HIS A 95 5.38 16.55 -12.91
N SER A 96 4.14 16.88 -13.12
CA SER A 96 3.24 16.03 -13.88
C SER A 96 2.93 16.67 -15.20
N ASN A 97 3.25 16.00 -16.31
CA ASN A 97 2.70 16.32 -17.63
C ASN A 97 1.25 15.85 -17.75
N ILE A 98 0.57 15.72 -16.62
CA ILE A 98 -0.83 15.33 -16.52
C ILE A 98 -1.75 16.54 -16.78
N SER A 99 -1.29 17.55 -17.48
CA SER A 99 -2.21 18.57 -18.01
C SER A 99 -3.35 17.95 -18.86
N MET A 100 -3.12 16.75 -19.41
CA MET A 100 -4.17 15.92 -20.00
C MET A 100 -5.16 15.33 -18.98
N LEU A 101 -4.81 15.22 -17.70
CA LEU A 101 -5.66 14.67 -16.63
C LEU A 101 -6.22 15.77 -15.72
N GLY A 102 -5.74 16.99 -15.82
CA GLY A 102 -6.34 18.22 -15.24
C GLY A 102 -6.48 18.26 -13.73
N GLU A 103 -5.88 17.33 -12.94
CA GLU A 103 -6.33 17.18 -11.58
C GLU A 103 -5.21 17.09 -10.54
N LYS A 104 -5.02 18.20 -9.81
CA LYS A 104 -4.29 18.26 -8.53
C LYS A 104 -4.70 17.15 -7.53
N ARG A 105 -5.88 16.54 -7.71
CA ARG A 105 -6.37 15.44 -6.88
C ARG A 105 -5.61 14.15 -7.15
N LEU A 106 -5.29 13.85 -8.42
CA LEU A 106 -4.53 12.66 -8.77
C LEU A 106 -3.09 12.74 -8.23
N GLU A 107 -2.44 13.91 -8.31
CA GLU A 107 -1.12 14.13 -7.73
C GLU A 107 -1.12 13.84 -6.22
N LYS A 108 -2.13 14.35 -5.50
CA LYS A 108 -2.29 14.06 -4.07
C LYS A 108 -2.50 12.58 -3.79
N SER A 109 -3.26 11.87 -4.66
CA SER A 109 -3.47 10.43 -4.51
C SER A 109 -2.19 9.64 -4.73
N VAL A 110 -1.43 9.96 -5.78
CA VAL A 110 -0.13 9.32 -6.04
C VAL A 110 0.85 9.54 -4.88
N LEU A 111 0.95 10.77 -4.35
CA LEU A 111 1.80 11.05 -3.19
C LEU A 111 1.39 10.25 -1.96
N ARG A 112 0.09 10.24 -1.63
CA ARG A 112 -0.43 9.45 -0.52
C ARG A 112 -0.09 7.96 -0.69
N ASP A 113 -0.23 7.43 -1.90
CA ASP A 113 0.04 6.04 -2.19
C ASP A 113 1.52 5.71 -2.02
N LEU A 114 2.41 6.57 -2.51
CA LEU A 114 3.86 6.44 -2.32
C LEU A 114 4.24 6.50 -0.83
N GLU A 115 3.67 7.46 -0.10
CA GLU A 115 3.88 7.58 1.34
C GLU A 115 3.40 6.34 2.09
N THR A 116 2.16 5.89 1.82
CA THR A 116 1.56 4.73 2.49
C THR A 116 2.30 3.44 2.19
N LEU A 117 2.78 3.24 0.96
CA LEU A 117 3.48 2.01 0.58
C LEU A 117 4.92 1.96 1.08
N TYR A 118 5.63 3.08 1.04
CA TYR A 118 7.08 3.05 1.15
C TYR A 118 7.64 3.78 2.38
N LEU A 119 6.94 4.80 2.90
CA LEU A 119 7.43 5.63 3.98
C LEU A 119 6.58 5.57 5.25
N GLU A 120 5.55 4.72 5.26
CA GLU A 120 4.68 4.66 6.42
C GLU A 120 5.36 4.06 7.64
N GLU A 121 5.14 4.71 8.76
CA GLU A 121 5.61 4.25 10.06
C GLU A 121 4.63 3.22 10.66
N PRO A 122 5.14 2.34 11.54
CA PRO A 122 4.27 1.48 12.32
C PRO A 122 3.22 2.31 13.07
N LEU A 123 2.02 1.77 13.20
CA LEU A 123 0.97 2.42 13.98
C LEU A 123 1.44 2.59 15.43
N PRO A 124 1.36 3.79 16.02
CA PRO A 124 1.98 4.06 17.32
C PRO A 124 1.31 3.32 18.49
N SER A 125 0.02 3.05 18.42
CA SER A 125 -0.73 2.36 19.47
C SER A 125 -1.89 1.56 18.90
N PRO A 126 -1.62 0.53 18.07
CA PRO A 126 -2.69 -0.23 17.43
C PRO A 126 -3.36 -1.18 18.40
N THR A 127 -4.67 -1.38 18.23
CA THR A 127 -5.36 -2.54 18.79
C THR A 127 -5.12 -3.73 17.86
N LEU A 128 -4.72 -4.86 18.46
CA LEU A 128 -4.45 -6.09 17.72
C LEU A 128 -5.66 -7.01 17.82
N PHE A 129 -6.10 -7.48 16.67
CA PHE A 129 -7.15 -8.48 16.53
C PHE A 129 -6.63 -9.71 15.79
N SER A 130 -7.26 -10.86 16.00
CA SER A 130 -7.05 -12.05 15.17
C SER A 130 -8.38 -12.59 14.66
N ASP A 131 -8.34 -13.23 13.51
CA ASP A 131 -9.44 -14.03 12.98
C ASP A 131 -9.19 -15.53 13.21
N GLN A 132 -10.20 -16.34 12.91
CA GLN A 132 -10.13 -17.80 13.02
C GLN A 132 -9.13 -18.45 12.04
N HIS A 133 -8.66 -17.71 11.04
CA HIS A 133 -7.68 -18.15 10.03
C HIS A 133 -6.25 -17.75 10.36
N LYS A 134 -5.98 -17.28 11.59
CA LYS A 134 -4.68 -16.77 12.04
C LYS A 134 -4.18 -15.55 11.26
N ASN A 135 -5.08 -14.78 10.66
CA ASN A 135 -4.74 -13.45 10.19
C ASN A 135 -4.76 -12.48 11.36
N PHE A 136 -3.86 -11.49 11.34
CA PHE A 136 -3.80 -10.46 12.35
C PHE A 136 -4.14 -9.12 11.74
N VAL A 137 -4.88 -8.32 12.50
CA VAL A 137 -5.25 -6.95 12.11
C VAL A 137 -4.75 -6.01 13.17
N LEU A 138 -3.85 -5.11 12.77
CA LEU A 138 -3.51 -3.94 13.57
C LEU A 138 -4.45 -2.83 13.16
N SER A 139 -5.23 -2.33 14.10
CA SER A 139 -6.24 -1.29 13.86
C SER A 139 -5.97 -0.07 14.71
N GLN A 140 -6.00 1.10 14.12
CA GLN A 140 -5.89 2.38 14.80
C GLN A 140 -6.91 3.37 14.26
N LYS A 141 -7.58 4.06 15.18
CA LYS A 141 -8.54 5.11 14.83
C LYS A 141 -7.88 6.47 14.92
N GLU A 142 -7.97 7.25 13.84
CA GLU A 142 -7.51 8.63 13.75
C GLU A 142 -8.67 9.52 13.29
N GLY A 143 -9.28 10.24 14.24
CA GLY A 143 -10.46 11.04 13.94
C GLY A 143 -11.63 10.19 13.43
N SER A 144 -12.08 10.46 12.20
CA SER A 144 -13.18 9.72 11.55
C SER A 144 -12.72 8.52 10.72
N ILE A 145 -11.41 8.30 10.61
CA ILE A 145 -10.82 7.22 9.81
C ILE A 145 -10.26 6.15 10.74
N THR A 146 -10.54 4.90 10.43
CA THR A 146 -9.87 3.76 11.03
C THR A 146 -8.94 3.16 9.99
N LYS A 147 -7.66 3.06 10.34
CA LYS A 147 -6.67 2.38 9.53
C LYS A 147 -6.47 0.96 10.03
N GLU A 148 -6.44 0.01 9.11
CA GLU A 148 -6.22 -1.40 9.38
C GLU A 148 -5.06 -1.92 8.52
N LEU A 149 -4.12 -2.61 9.18
CA LEU A 149 -3.05 -3.37 8.54
C LEU A 149 -3.32 -4.85 8.77
N ILE A 150 -3.54 -5.59 7.69
CA ILE A 150 -3.92 -7.01 7.73
C ILE A 150 -2.71 -7.86 7.34
N TYR A 151 -2.28 -8.69 8.27
CA TYR A 151 -1.16 -9.59 8.12
C TYR A 151 -1.63 -11.04 8.01
N LYS A 152 -0.97 -11.80 7.13
CA LYS A 152 -1.14 -13.23 7.02
C LYS A 152 0.11 -13.96 7.46
N GLN A 153 -0.06 -15.13 8.08
CA GLN A 153 1.05 -16.01 8.38
C GLN A 153 1.62 -16.60 7.10
N ILE A 154 2.94 -16.56 6.97
CA ILE A 154 3.64 -17.24 5.88
C ILE A 154 3.67 -18.73 6.20
N ASN A 155 3.30 -19.56 5.24
CA ASN A 155 3.20 -21.02 5.40
C ASN A 155 4.42 -21.62 6.09
N GLY A 156 4.21 -22.25 7.25
CA GLY A 156 5.22 -22.97 8.01
C GLY A 156 6.22 -22.12 8.80
N HIS A 157 6.13 -20.80 8.76
CA HIS A 157 7.03 -19.89 9.47
C HIS A 157 6.30 -19.08 10.54
N VAL A 158 7.02 -18.65 11.59
CA VAL A 158 6.52 -17.73 12.63
C VAL A 158 6.52 -16.28 12.13
N ARG A 159 6.57 -16.06 10.82
CA ARG A 159 6.62 -14.72 10.21
C ARG A 159 5.27 -14.32 9.65
N TYR A 160 4.97 -13.02 9.74
CA TYR A 160 3.74 -12.43 9.23
C TYR A 160 4.08 -11.41 8.14
N GLN A 161 3.31 -11.46 7.07
CA GLN A 161 3.48 -10.63 5.89
C GLN A 161 2.26 -9.75 5.71
N LEU A 162 2.49 -8.45 5.48
CA LEU A 162 1.42 -7.50 5.21
C LEU A 162 0.71 -7.89 3.90
N ASN A 163 -0.58 -8.13 3.98
CA ASN A 163 -1.38 -8.54 2.83
C ASN A 163 -2.33 -7.44 2.34
N GLU A 164 -2.78 -6.59 3.26
CA GLU A 164 -3.72 -5.53 2.91
C GLU A 164 -3.63 -4.36 3.88
N ILE A 165 -3.82 -3.15 3.36
CA ILE A 165 -4.02 -1.92 4.12
C ILE A 165 -5.42 -1.42 3.79
N ARG A 166 -6.21 -1.03 4.80
CA ARG A 166 -7.54 -0.46 4.63
C ARG A 166 -7.68 0.84 5.38
N HIS A 167 -8.36 1.79 4.76
CA HIS A 167 -8.90 2.95 5.47
C HIS A 167 -10.42 2.87 5.45
N LEU A 168 -11.00 2.92 6.65
CA LEU A 168 -12.44 2.84 6.87
C LEU A 168 -12.93 4.21 7.35
N LYS A 169 -13.99 4.73 6.75
CA LYS A 169 -14.72 5.90 7.23
C LYS A 169 -16.14 5.47 7.59
N ASN A 170 -16.53 5.65 8.86
CA ASN A 170 -17.82 5.18 9.35
C ASN A 170 -18.07 3.68 9.06
N LYS A 171 -17.05 2.84 9.29
CA LYS A 171 -17.04 1.40 9.01
C LYS A 171 -17.16 1.00 7.53
N LYS A 172 -17.18 1.96 6.60
CA LYS A 172 -17.17 1.70 5.15
C LYS A 172 -15.75 1.83 4.63
N CYS A 173 -15.30 0.86 3.85
CA CYS A 173 -14.02 0.91 3.20
C CYS A 173 -14.03 2.02 2.14
N VAL A 174 -13.07 2.95 2.24
CA VAL A 174 -12.93 4.07 1.29
C VAL A 174 -11.63 4.00 0.49
N TYR A 175 -10.64 3.25 1.01
CA TYR A 175 -9.35 3.08 0.38
C TYR A 175 -8.74 1.73 0.76
N THR A 176 -8.13 1.05 -0.21
CA THR A 176 -7.44 -0.23 0.01
C THR A 176 -6.13 -0.30 -0.75
N ILE A 177 -5.16 -0.98 -0.16
CA ILE A 177 -3.96 -1.50 -0.84
C ILE A 177 -3.94 -2.99 -0.61
N SER A 178 -3.98 -3.79 -1.66
CA SER A 178 -3.84 -5.24 -1.60
C SER A 178 -2.50 -5.66 -2.18
N LEU A 179 -1.79 -6.54 -1.48
CA LEU A 179 -0.44 -6.98 -1.80
C LEU A 179 -0.47 -8.48 -2.13
N LYS A 180 0.12 -8.88 -3.26
CA LYS A 180 0.28 -10.28 -3.61
C LYS A 180 1.76 -10.58 -3.80
N TYR A 181 2.18 -11.67 -3.22
CA TYR A 181 3.56 -12.16 -3.24
C TYR A 181 3.64 -13.39 -4.14
N GLY A 182 4.78 -13.58 -4.77
CA GLY A 182 5.04 -14.77 -5.57
C GLY A 182 5.07 -16.04 -4.73
N THR A 183 5.03 -17.18 -5.40
CA THR A 183 4.96 -18.50 -4.75
C THR A 183 6.31 -19.05 -4.32
N GLY A 184 7.42 -18.36 -4.61
CA GLY A 184 8.79 -18.77 -4.21
C GLY A 184 9.07 -18.51 -2.73
N SER A 185 9.82 -19.40 -2.09
CA SER A 185 10.19 -19.31 -0.66
C SER A 185 10.98 -18.04 -0.28
N ASN A 186 11.52 -17.32 -1.25
CA ASN A 186 12.35 -16.12 -1.06
C ASN A 186 11.64 -14.82 -1.42
N ASN A 187 10.35 -14.84 -1.77
CA ASN A 187 9.63 -13.63 -2.15
C ASN A 187 9.21 -12.82 -0.93
N LEU A 188 10.15 -12.01 -0.44
CA LEU A 188 9.92 -11.07 0.67
C LEU A 188 9.11 -9.86 0.24
N TYR A 189 9.08 -9.54 -1.06
CA TYR A 189 8.46 -8.33 -1.62
C TYR A 189 7.23 -8.67 -2.46
N PRO A 190 6.21 -7.80 -2.49
CA PRO A 190 5.05 -8.02 -3.34
C PRO A 190 5.40 -7.91 -4.82
N GLU A 191 4.97 -8.88 -5.62
CA GLU A 191 5.06 -8.86 -7.08
C GLU A 191 3.92 -8.06 -7.72
N PHE A 192 2.80 -7.97 -7.01
CA PHE A 192 1.63 -7.25 -7.47
C PHE A 192 1.01 -6.44 -6.35
N ILE A 193 0.72 -5.17 -6.63
CA ILE A 193 0.08 -4.24 -5.71
C ILE A 193 -1.16 -3.67 -6.40
N LEU A 194 -2.29 -3.73 -5.71
CA LEU A 194 -3.54 -3.12 -6.16
C LEU A 194 -3.98 -2.06 -5.17
N ILE A 195 -4.03 -0.81 -5.62
CA ILE A 195 -4.54 0.32 -4.86
C ILE A 195 -5.89 0.72 -5.41
N GLN A 196 -6.85 0.95 -4.53
CA GLN A 196 -8.19 1.41 -4.90
C GLN A 196 -8.64 2.52 -3.94
N ASP A 197 -8.98 3.67 -4.50
CA ASP A 197 -9.68 4.75 -3.80
C ASP A 197 -11.09 4.87 -4.37
N ILE A 198 -12.06 4.41 -3.58
CA ILE A 198 -13.46 4.34 -3.99
C ILE A 198 -14.05 5.75 -4.14
N SER A 199 -13.63 6.67 -3.28
CA SER A 199 -14.12 8.05 -3.28
C SER A 199 -13.66 8.84 -4.51
N MET A 200 -12.48 8.51 -5.02
CA MET A 200 -11.85 9.18 -6.16
C MET A 200 -12.07 8.46 -7.49
N LYS A 201 -12.73 7.28 -7.48
CA LYS A 201 -12.82 6.39 -8.67
C LYS A 201 -11.45 6.13 -9.29
N TYR A 202 -10.47 5.89 -8.41
CA TYR A 202 -9.07 5.71 -8.75
C TYR A 202 -8.65 4.27 -8.48
N LYS A 203 -7.92 3.69 -9.40
CA LYS A 203 -7.35 2.36 -9.28
C LYS A 203 -5.96 2.35 -9.87
N LEU A 204 -5.00 1.79 -9.12
CA LEU A 204 -3.64 1.61 -9.56
C LEU A 204 -3.26 0.14 -9.41
N GLN A 205 -2.82 -0.49 -10.50
CA GLN A 205 -2.27 -1.84 -10.52
C GLN A 205 -0.78 -1.73 -10.82
N ILE A 206 0.05 -2.24 -9.92
CA ILE A 206 1.51 -2.19 -10.04
C ILE A 206 2.02 -3.62 -10.13
N ASN A 207 2.65 -3.95 -11.24
CA ASN A 207 3.41 -5.19 -11.42
C ASN A 207 4.88 -4.87 -11.20
N VAL A 208 5.44 -5.35 -10.09
CA VAL A 208 6.84 -5.15 -9.74
C VAL A 208 7.68 -6.15 -10.55
N ARG A 209 8.59 -5.64 -11.39
CA ARG A 209 9.43 -6.47 -12.24
C ARG A 209 10.77 -6.79 -11.60
N TYR A 210 11.40 -5.77 -11.00
CA TYR A 210 12.72 -5.90 -10.38
C TYR A 210 12.81 -5.02 -9.15
N ILE A 211 13.49 -5.51 -8.11
CA ILE A 211 13.94 -4.75 -6.94
C ILE A 211 15.45 -4.95 -6.84
N ILE A 212 16.21 -3.84 -6.75
CA ILE A 212 17.67 -3.81 -6.70
C ILE A 212 18.11 -3.07 -5.45
#